data_a5cdfc805dab549287b5421c942bb4ae
#
_entry.id   a5cdfc805dab549287b5421c942bb4ae
#
_cell.length_a   1.000
_cell.length_b   1.000
_cell.length_c   1.000
_cell.angle_alpha   90.00
_cell.angle_beta   90.00
_cell.angle_gamma   90.00
#
_symmetry.space_group_name_H-M   'P 1'
#
loop_
_entity.id
_entity.type
_entity.pdbx_description
1 polymer ?
#
loop_
_entity_poly.entity_id
_entity_poly.type
_entity_poly.pdbx_seq_one_letter_code
_entity_poly.pdbx_strand_id
1 'polypeptide(L)'
;MANKRFYRKPKIQPKGHEWLYGINAVEAAVSSSHRKHFAMWVKHPVGERIQRLQKAAEERGISIKKATPEIFETYCPDGVHQGVLLECSARHLETPTSLPANEPINPFYLVLDQIKDPQNFGAILRSAAFFGCSGCIITKDHSPGVTPAVSKASVGVAEWFPLFETTNLARFLTDQKKKGFWIVGFAGDGKSELRKLERDRPLLLVLGNEGRGLRQLV
;
A
#
# COMPACT_ATOMS: atom_id res chain seq x y z
N MET A 1 34.71 -5.17 -13.62
CA MET A 1 34.38 -3.76 -13.84
C MET A 1 32.85 -3.64 -13.83
N ALA A 2 32.26 -3.12 -12.75
CA ALA A 2 30.82 -3.01 -12.60
C ALA A 2 30.32 -1.79 -13.38
N ASN A 3 29.45 -2.01 -14.35
CA ASN A 3 28.83 -0.99 -15.17
C ASN A 3 27.88 -0.16 -14.30
N LYS A 4 28.31 1.03 -13.86
CA LYS A 4 27.42 2.04 -13.23
C LYS A 4 26.46 2.53 -14.31
N ARG A 5 25.25 1.93 -14.37
CA ARG A 5 24.13 2.50 -15.13
C ARG A 5 23.80 3.86 -14.51
N PHE A 6 24.04 4.92 -15.24
CA PHE A 6 23.64 6.27 -14.89
C PHE A 6 22.11 6.32 -14.75
N TYR A 7 21.62 6.56 -13.55
CA TYR A 7 20.21 6.88 -13.30
C TYR A 7 19.85 8.14 -14.10
N ARG A 8 19.15 7.99 -15.20
CA ARG A 8 18.45 9.12 -15.81
C ARG A 8 17.22 9.39 -14.96
N LYS A 9 17.21 10.53 -14.24
CA LYS A 9 15.99 11.03 -13.60
C LYS A 9 14.87 11.08 -14.65
N PRO A 10 13.67 10.54 -14.35
CA PRO A 10 12.55 10.64 -15.28
C PRO A 10 12.29 12.10 -15.62
N LYS A 11 12.03 12.39 -16.90
CA LYS A 11 11.57 13.69 -17.35
C LYS A 11 10.37 14.10 -16.51
N ILE A 12 10.36 15.34 -16.03
CA ILE A 12 9.42 15.97 -15.12
C ILE A 12 8.03 15.31 -15.16
N GLN A 13 7.73 14.51 -14.12
CA GLN A 13 6.37 14.02 -13.92
C GLN A 13 5.49 15.23 -13.58
N PRO A 14 4.29 15.35 -14.14
CA PRO A 14 3.33 16.35 -13.68
C PRO A 14 3.15 16.18 -12.17
N LYS A 15 3.20 17.27 -11.40
CA LYS A 15 3.03 17.20 -9.93
C LYS A 15 1.74 16.46 -9.60
N GLY A 16 1.84 15.43 -8.76
CA GLY A 16 0.69 14.64 -8.34
C GLY A 16 0.33 13.45 -9.23
N HIS A 17 1.09 13.16 -10.30
CA HIS A 17 0.92 11.96 -11.10
C HIS A 17 1.85 10.84 -10.62
N GLU A 18 1.32 9.62 -10.58
CA GLU A 18 2.04 8.38 -10.33
C GLU A 18 1.82 7.38 -11.47
N TRP A 19 2.77 6.47 -11.61
CA TRP A 19 2.74 5.45 -12.66
C TRP A 19 2.77 4.07 -12.03
N LEU A 20 1.58 3.48 -11.86
CA LEU A 20 1.46 2.11 -11.41
C LEU A 20 1.85 1.15 -12.53
N TYR A 21 2.48 0.04 -12.15
CA TYR A 21 2.96 -0.97 -13.10
C TYR A 21 2.74 -2.39 -12.62
N GLY A 22 2.61 -3.30 -13.60
CA GLY A 22 2.31 -4.70 -13.36
C GLY A 22 0.82 -4.98 -13.25
N ILE A 23 0.40 -6.10 -13.83
CA ILE A 23 -1.00 -6.42 -14.07
C ILE A 23 -1.84 -6.36 -12.79
N ASN A 24 -1.39 -6.98 -11.70
CA ASN A 24 -2.17 -7.03 -10.45
C ASN A 24 -2.37 -5.64 -9.83
N ALA A 25 -1.33 -4.81 -9.78
CA ALA A 25 -1.44 -3.46 -9.22
C ALA A 25 -2.36 -2.58 -10.06
N VAL A 26 -2.23 -2.64 -11.38
CA VAL A 26 -3.08 -1.88 -12.31
C VAL A 26 -4.55 -2.36 -12.25
N GLU A 27 -4.79 -3.68 -12.24
CA GLU A 27 -6.11 -4.28 -12.13
C GLU A 27 -6.83 -3.86 -10.84
N ALA A 28 -6.11 -3.91 -9.71
CA ALA A 28 -6.61 -3.46 -8.42
C ALA A 28 -6.94 -1.95 -8.41
N ALA A 29 -6.04 -1.13 -8.97
CA ALA A 29 -6.26 0.32 -9.05
C ALA A 29 -7.44 0.66 -9.97
N VAL A 30 -7.55 0.05 -11.14
CA VAL A 30 -8.70 0.24 -12.06
C VAL A 30 -10.00 -0.13 -11.37
N SER A 31 -10.02 -1.15 -10.52
CA SER A 31 -11.21 -1.58 -9.77
C SER A 31 -11.54 -0.70 -8.56
N SER A 32 -10.60 0.10 -8.09
CA SER A 32 -10.70 0.97 -6.92
C SER A 32 -11.13 2.39 -7.30
N SER A 33 -11.66 3.15 -6.34
CA SER A 33 -11.99 4.58 -6.47
C SER A 33 -10.99 5.50 -5.74
N HIS A 34 -9.91 4.96 -5.16
CA HIS A 34 -8.98 5.74 -4.34
C HIS A 34 -8.01 6.61 -5.15
N ARG A 35 -7.95 6.42 -6.48
CA ARG A 35 -7.12 7.21 -7.38
C ARG A 35 -7.95 7.77 -8.53
N LYS A 36 -7.61 8.96 -8.99
CA LYS A 36 -8.07 9.46 -10.28
C LYS A 36 -7.20 8.83 -11.37
N HIS A 37 -7.82 8.20 -12.36
CA HIS A 37 -7.13 7.58 -13.49
C HIS A 37 -7.08 8.53 -14.67
N PHE A 38 -5.92 8.64 -15.35
CA PHE A 38 -5.72 9.54 -16.49
C PHE A 38 -5.60 8.76 -17.80
N ALA A 39 -4.75 7.72 -17.84
CA ALA A 39 -4.59 6.87 -19.00
C ALA A 39 -3.98 5.51 -18.61
N MET A 40 -4.33 4.46 -19.35
CA MET A 40 -3.66 3.18 -19.29
C MET A 40 -2.81 2.97 -20.55
N TRP A 41 -1.56 2.59 -20.35
CA TRP A 41 -0.59 2.39 -21.41
C TRP A 41 -0.25 0.92 -21.55
N VAL A 42 -0.35 0.38 -22.77
CA VAL A 42 -0.25 -1.06 -23.00
C VAL A 42 0.75 -1.36 -24.11
N LYS A 43 1.63 -2.35 -23.85
CA LYS A 43 2.58 -2.89 -24.86
C LYS A 43 1.87 -3.87 -25.76
N HIS A 44 2.03 -3.75 -27.07
CA HIS A 44 1.53 -4.71 -28.06
C HIS A 44 2.62 -5.69 -28.51
N PRO A 45 2.24 -6.94 -28.87
CA PRO A 45 0.89 -7.51 -28.78
C PRO A 45 0.47 -7.76 -27.34
N VAL A 46 -0.85 -7.78 -27.08
CA VAL A 46 -1.42 -7.96 -25.74
C VAL A 46 -1.88 -9.41 -25.53
N GLY A 47 -1.62 -9.97 -24.34
CA GLY A 47 -2.20 -11.25 -23.92
C GLY A 47 -3.63 -11.07 -23.37
N GLU A 48 -4.36 -12.18 -23.25
CA GLU A 48 -5.78 -12.20 -22.85
C GLU A 48 -6.07 -11.46 -21.53
N ARG A 49 -5.18 -11.57 -20.53
CA ARG A 49 -5.37 -10.90 -19.25
C ARG A 49 -5.32 -9.37 -19.39
N ILE A 50 -4.42 -8.87 -20.23
CA ILE A 50 -4.33 -7.43 -20.49
C ILE A 50 -5.53 -6.97 -21.33
N GLN A 51 -6.03 -7.78 -22.28
CA GLN A 51 -7.25 -7.46 -23.03
C GLN A 51 -8.46 -7.31 -22.11
N ARG A 52 -8.64 -8.22 -21.15
CA ARG A 52 -9.71 -8.10 -20.13
C ARG A 52 -9.56 -6.83 -19.29
N LEU A 53 -8.33 -6.51 -18.90
CA LEU A 53 -8.04 -5.29 -18.14
C LEU A 53 -8.30 -4.03 -18.97
N GLN A 54 -7.97 -4.01 -20.27
CA GLN A 54 -8.32 -2.91 -21.18
C GLN A 54 -9.82 -2.67 -21.23
N LYS A 55 -10.60 -3.72 -21.42
CA LYS A 55 -12.07 -3.63 -21.44
C LYS A 55 -12.62 -3.05 -20.14
N ALA A 56 -12.15 -3.53 -18.98
CA ALA A 56 -12.54 -3.00 -17.68
C ALA A 56 -12.16 -1.53 -17.48
N ALA A 57 -11.02 -1.11 -18.03
CA ALA A 57 -10.59 0.28 -17.99
C ALA A 57 -11.42 1.18 -18.90
N GLU A 58 -11.75 0.72 -20.12
CA GLU A 58 -12.64 1.42 -21.07
C GLU A 58 -14.04 1.62 -20.51
N GLU A 59 -14.63 0.59 -19.86
CA GLU A 59 -15.93 0.67 -19.18
C GLU A 59 -15.95 1.74 -18.07
N ARG A 60 -14.79 2.09 -17.54
CA ARG A 60 -14.61 3.17 -16.55
C ARG A 60 -14.17 4.51 -17.16
N GLY A 61 -14.17 4.62 -18.49
CA GLY A 61 -13.80 5.83 -19.21
C GLY A 61 -12.30 6.14 -19.18
N ILE A 62 -11.44 5.15 -18.89
CA ILE A 62 -9.99 5.33 -18.87
C ILE A 62 -9.47 5.22 -20.31
N SER A 63 -8.76 6.24 -20.77
CA SER A 63 -8.18 6.25 -22.12
C SER A 63 -7.07 5.20 -22.25
N ILE A 64 -7.14 4.35 -23.27
CA ILE A 64 -6.12 3.35 -23.58
C ILE A 64 -5.13 3.91 -24.61
N LYS A 65 -3.84 3.82 -24.30
CA LYS A 65 -2.74 4.30 -25.16
C LYS A 65 -1.75 3.17 -25.43
N LYS A 66 -1.20 3.16 -26.65
CA LYS A 66 -0.12 2.25 -27.02
C LYS A 66 1.19 2.71 -26.35
N ALA A 67 1.81 1.84 -25.57
CA ALA A 67 3.09 2.12 -24.95
C ALA A 67 4.25 1.68 -25.86
N THR A 68 5.25 2.55 -25.99
CA THR A 68 6.53 2.22 -26.62
C THR A 68 7.55 1.77 -25.56
N PRO A 69 8.68 1.14 -25.95
CA PRO A 69 9.72 0.78 -24.98
C PRO A 69 10.22 1.97 -24.14
N GLU A 70 10.33 3.16 -24.75
CA GLU A 70 10.82 4.37 -24.09
C GLU A 70 9.87 4.84 -22.97
N ILE A 71 8.56 4.60 -23.09
CA ILE A 71 7.58 4.88 -22.05
C ILE A 71 7.85 4.01 -20.82
N PHE A 72 8.10 2.72 -21.00
CA PHE A 72 8.44 1.83 -19.90
C PHE A 72 9.80 2.19 -19.28
N GLU A 73 10.81 2.48 -20.08
CA GLU A 73 12.12 2.91 -19.58
C GLU A 73 12.04 4.23 -18.80
N THR A 74 11.12 5.12 -19.17
CA THR A 74 10.94 6.41 -18.51
C THR A 74 10.25 6.27 -17.17
N TYR A 75 9.14 5.50 -17.10
CA TYR A 75 8.25 5.49 -15.94
C TYR A 75 8.35 4.22 -15.07
N CYS A 76 9.04 3.19 -15.57
CA CYS A 76 9.26 1.93 -14.87
C CYS A 76 10.64 1.33 -15.22
N PRO A 77 11.77 2.08 -15.04
CA PRO A 77 13.07 1.69 -15.56
C PRO A 77 13.58 0.36 -14.99
N ASP A 78 13.33 0.09 -13.71
CA ASP A 78 13.81 -1.11 -13.00
C ASP A 78 12.66 -2.06 -12.62
N GLY A 79 11.45 -1.78 -13.08
CA GLY A 79 10.25 -2.50 -12.66
C GLY A 79 9.83 -3.61 -13.63
N VAL A 80 9.28 -4.68 -13.08
CA VAL A 80 8.62 -5.72 -13.86
C VAL A 80 7.22 -5.25 -14.23
N HIS A 81 7.13 -4.47 -15.32
CA HIS A 81 5.88 -3.81 -15.76
C HIS A 81 4.85 -4.75 -16.40
N GLN A 82 5.24 -5.93 -16.85
CA GLN A 82 4.35 -6.94 -17.45
C GLN A 82 3.52 -6.42 -18.64
N GLY A 83 4.01 -5.39 -19.33
CA GLY A 83 3.38 -4.79 -20.52
C GLY A 83 2.27 -3.78 -20.22
N VAL A 84 2.07 -3.34 -18.99
CA VAL A 84 1.04 -2.36 -18.63
C VAL A 84 1.53 -1.32 -17.63
N LEU A 85 1.11 -0.05 -17.84
CA LEU A 85 1.25 1.07 -16.91
C LEU A 85 -0.10 1.77 -16.77
N LEU A 86 -0.38 2.30 -15.59
CA LEU A 86 -1.52 3.17 -15.32
C LEU A 86 -1.02 4.51 -14.81
N GLU A 87 -1.30 5.57 -15.56
CA GLU A 87 -1.09 6.95 -15.13
C GLU A 87 -2.28 7.37 -14.27
N CYS A 88 -2.02 7.74 -13.02
CA CYS A 88 -3.05 8.05 -12.04
C CYS A 88 -2.58 9.11 -11.02
N SER A 89 -3.49 9.60 -10.18
CA SER A 89 -3.15 10.44 -9.04
C SER A 89 -2.45 9.63 -7.95
N ALA A 90 -1.74 10.30 -7.04
CA ALA A 90 -1.33 9.69 -5.78
C ALA A 90 -2.57 9.18 -5.00
N ARG A 91 -2.40 8.10 -4.24
CA ARG A 91 -3.40 7.67 -3.27
C ARG A 91 -3.21 8.45 -1.98
N HIS A 92 -4.19 9.28 -1.63
CA HIS A 92 -4.22 9.99 -0.36
C HIS A 92 -4.82 9.09 0.72
N LEU A 93 -4.24 9.15 1.91
CA LEU A 93 -4.73 8.43 3.08
C LEU A 93 -5.41 9.42 4.03
N GLU A 94 -6.45 8.95 4.68
CA GLU A 94 -7.17 9.73 5.69
C GLU A 94 -6.57 9.50 7.07
N THR A 95 -6.66 10.54 7.92
CA THR A 95 -6.34 10.40 9.34
C THR A 95 -7.64 10.07 10.09
N PRO A 96 -7.82 8.84 10.59
CA PRO A 96 -9.07 8.45 11.21
C PRO A 96 -9.19 9.07 12.60
N THR A 97 -10.32 9.68 12.89
CA THR A 97 -10.67 10.13 14.25
C THR A 97 -11.08 8.94 15.12
N SER A 98 -11.70 7.91 14.51
CA SER A 98 -12.11 6.66 15.15
C SER A 98 -12.06 5.53 14.15
N LEU A 99 -11.67 4.35 14.60
CA LEU A 99 -11.78 3.11 13.85
C LEU A 99 -13.09 2.41 14.18
N PRO A 100 -13.74 1.70 13.23
CA PRO A 100 -14.83 0.81 13.54
C PRO A 100 -14.40 -0.24 14.57
N ALA A 101 -15.15 -0.36 15.68
CA ALA A 101 -14.82 -1.29 16.76
C ALA A 101 -15.74 -2.52 16.81
N ASN A 102 -16.87 -2.48 16.10
CA ASN A 102 -17.93 -3.48 16.19
C ASN A 102 -18.17 -4.26 14.89
N GLU A 103 -17.52 -3.89 13.78
CA GLU A 103 -17.72 -4.54 12.49
C GLU A 103 -16.38 -4.76 11.76
N PRO A 104 -16.01 -6.01 11.50
CA PRO A 104 -16.60 -7.26 12.01
C PRO A 104 -16.48 -7.34 13.54
N ILE A 105 -17.18 -8.27 14.17
CA ILE A 105 -17.09 -8.46 15.63
C ILE A 105 -15.62 -8.64 16.02
N ASN A 106 -15.14 -7.80 16.95
CA ASN A 106 -13.75 -7.77 17.40
C ASN A 106 -12.74 -7.61 16.25
N PRO A 107 -12.81 -6.50 15.48
CA PRO A 107 -11.87 -6.24 14.41
C PRO A 107 -10.44 -6.11 14.92
N PHE A 108 -9.47 -6.48 14.08
CA PHE A 108 -8.09 -6.15 14.38
C PHE A 108 -7.49 -5.30 13.25
N TYR A 109 -6.67 -4.34 13.64
CA TYR A 109 -5.95 -3.45 12.74
C TYR A 109 -4.46 -3.60 12.97
N LEU A 110 -3.68 -3.46 11.91
CA LEU A 110 -2.23 -3.29 12.03
C LEU A 110 -1.88 -1.81 12.20
N VAL A 111 -0.89 -1.56 13.02
CA VAL A 111 -0.27 -0.24 13.19
C VAL A 111 1.21 -0.40 12.91
N LEU A 112 1.71 0.29 11.89
CA LEU A 112 3.09 0.18 11.45
C LEU A 112 3.88 1.42 11.87
N ASP A 113 4.81 1.22 12.81
CA ASP A 113 5.66 2.29 13.31
C ASP A 113 6.99 2.32 12.56
N GLN A 114 7.12 3.25 11.61
CA GLN A 114 8.35 3.50 10.84
C GLN A 114 8.83 2.33 9.96
N ILE A 115 7.93 1.57 9.37
CA ILE A 115 8.29 0.65 8.28
C ILE A 115 8.66 1.49 7.06
N LYS A 116 9.91 1.41 6.60
CA LYS A 116 10.46 2.29 5.56
C LYS A 116 10.61 1.62 4.20
N ASP A 117 10.83 0.32 4.20
CA ASP A 117 11.01 -0.43 2.95
C ASP A 117 9.67 -0.69 2.26
N PRO A 118 9.47 -0.23 1.00
CA PRO A 118 8.26 -0.51 0.24
C PRO A 118 7.97 -2.00 0.03
N GLN A 119 9.00 -2.85 -0.04
CA GLN A 119 8.83 -4.29 -0.22
C GLN A 119 8.25 -4.93 1.04
N ASN A 120 8.82 -4.59 2.21
CA ASN A 120 8.32 -5.06 3.50
C ASN A 120 6.91 -4.55 3.76
N PHE A 121 6.65 -3.27 3.50
CA PHE A 121 5.31 -2.70 3.65
C PHE A 121 4.29 -3.43 2.75
N GLY A 122 4.61 -3.62 1.47
CA GLY A 122 3.73 -4.34 0.54
C GLY A 122 3.48 -5.79 0.97
N ALA A 123 4.50 -6.51 1.45
CA ALA A 123 4.38 -7.88 1.96
C ALA A 123 3.50 -7.96 3.21
N ILE A 124 3.64 -7.01 4.14
CA ILE A 124 2.80 -6.90 5.33
C ILE A 124 1.33 -6.68 4.93
N LEU A 125 1.04 -5.75 4.03
CA LEU A 125 -0.33 -5.49 3.57
C LEU A 125 -0.97 -6.72 2.94
N ARG A 126 -0.21 -7.46 2.14
CA ARG A 126 -0.66 -8.72 1.53
C ARG A 126 -1.06 -9.76 2.58
N SER A 127 -0.22 -9.94 3.59
CA SER A 127 -0.49 -10.86 4.70
C SER A 127 -1.67 -10.38 5.54
N ALA A 128 -1.73 -9.09 5.84
CA ALA A 128 -2.83 -8.49 6.61
C ALA A 128 -4.19 -8.73 5.95
N ALA A 129 -4.29 -8.46 4.65
CA ALA A 129 -5.51 -8.69 3.89
C ALA A 129 -5.91 -10.18 3.85
N PHE A 130 -4.92 -11.07 3.65
CA PHE A 130 -5.15 -12.52 3.63
C PHE A 130 -5.69 -13.05 4.97
N PHE A 131 -5.19 -12.53 6.10
CA PHE A 131 -5.63 -12.93 7.44
C PHE A 131 -6.86 -12.18 7.94
N GLY A 132 -7.54 -11.40 7.11
CA GLY A 132 -8.78 -10.72 7.47
C GLY A 132 -8.58 -9.53 8.42
N CYS A 133 -7.41 -8.87 8.36
CA CYS A 133 -7.18 -7.61 9.05
C CYS A 133 -8.15 -6.53 8.53
N SER A 134 -8.74 -5.75 9.43
CA SER A 134 -9.75 -4.75 9.08
C SER A 134 -9.16 -3.47 8.46
N GLY A 135 -7.84 -3.27 8.59
CA GLY A 135 -7.14 -2.13 8.00
C GLY A 135 -5.75 -1.95 8.59
N CYS A 136 -5.01 -0.99 8.04
CA CYS A 136 -3.66 -0.69 8.49
C CYS A 136 -3.47 0.82 8.68
N ILE A 137 -2.83 1.19 9.79
CA ILE A 137 -2.47 2.56 10.14
C ILE A 137 -0.96 2.71 10.00
N ILE A 138 -0.51 3.72 9.27
CA ILE A 138 0.91 4.06 9.12
C ILE A 138 1.21 5.41 9.72
N THR A 139 2.47 5.65 10.05
CA THR A 139 2.93 7.00 10.39
C THR A 139 3.11 7.82 9.12
N LYS A 140 2.61 9.06 9.08
CA LYS A 140 2.74 9.96 7.94
C LYS A 140 4.21 10.22 7.60
N ASP A 141 5.00 10.47 8.64
CA ASP A 141 6.44 10.61 8.51
C ASP A 141 7.12 9.25 8.70
N HIS A 142 8.23 9.03 7.96
CA HIS A 142 9.01 7.80 8.02
C HIS A 142 8.31 6.53 7.53
N SER A 143 7.27 6.67 6.70
CA SER A 143 6.65 5.58 5.94
C SER A 143 6.76 5.88 4.43
N PRO A 144 6.84 4.87 3.56
CA PRO A 144 6.91 5.08 2.11
C PRO A 144 5.60 5.59 1.50
N GLY A 145 4.49 5.59 2.25
CA GLY A 145 3.17 5.86 1.70
C GLY A 145 2.73 4.78 0.68
N VAL A 146 1.65 5.03 -0.05
CA VAL A 146 1.16 4.11 -1.09
C VAL A 146 1.76 4.46 -2.44
N THR A 147 3.05 4.17 -2.60
CA THR A 147 3.79 4.38 -3.85
C THR A 147 3.54 3.25 -4.86
N PRO A 148 3.89 3.43 -6.15
CA PRO A 148 3.84 2.36 -7.17
C PRO A 148 4.62 1.10 -6.77
N ALA A 149 5.73 1.25 -6.06
CA ALA A 149 6.52 0.14 -5.54
C ALA A 149 5.76 -0.67 -4.47
N VAL A 150 5.06 0.01 -3.56
CA VAL A 150 4.18 -0.62 -2.54
C VAL A 150 3.02 -1.33 -3.20
N SER A 151 2.36 -0.70 -4.19
CA SER A 151 1.25 -1.32 -4.93
C SER A 151 1.70 -2.58 -5.67
N LYS A 152 2.90 -2.55 -6.26
CA LYS A 152 3.50 -3.72 -6.90
C LYS A 152 3.84 -4.82 -5.89
N ALA A 153 4.51 -4.49 -4.79
CA ALA A 153 4.93 -5.44 -3.76
C ALA A 153 3.73 -6.10 -3.05
N SER A 154 2.67 -5.33 -2.82
CA SER A 154 1.41 -5.83 -2.25
C SER A 154 0.53 -6.60 -3.23
N VAL A 155 0.95 -6.77 -4.49
CA VAL A 155 0.14 -7.40 -5.56
C VAL A 155 -1.21 -6.70 -5.73
N GLY A 156 -1.23 -5.37 -5.55
CA GLY A 156 -2.41 -4.52 -5.69
C GLY A 156 -3.26 -4.37 -4.42
N VAL A 157 -2.97 -5.09 -3.34
CA VAL A 157 -3.71 -4.94 -2.06
C VAL A 157 -3.71 -3.49 -1.60
N ALA A 158 -2.58 -2.79 -1.73
CA ALA A 158 -2.47 -1.37 -1.38
C ALA A 158 -3.43 -0.45 -2.16
N GLU A 159 -4.16 -0.90 -3.15
CA GLU A 159 -5.09 -0.07 -3.92
C GLU A 159 -6.53 -0.12 -3.39
N TRP A 160 -6.89 -1.16 -2.63
CA TRP A 160 -8.25 -1.33 -2.13
C TRP A 160 -8.35 -1.56 -0.61
N PHE A 161 -7.28 -2.04 0.02
CA PHE A 161 -7.26 -2.32 1.46
C PHE A 161 -7.43 -1.03 2.28
N PRO A 162 -8.19 -1.03 3.39
CA PRO A 162 -8.34 0.14 4.24
C PRO A 162 -7.01 0.57 4.84
N LEU A 163 -6.53 1.73 4.40
CA LEU A 163 -5.26 2.31 4.83
C LEU A 163 -5.50 3.71 5.39
N PHE A 164 -4.89 3.97 6.53
CA PHE A 164 -4.99 5.23 7.27
C PHE A 164 -3.60 5.76 7.60
N GLU A 165 -3.48 7.05 7.82
CA GLU A 165 -2.25 7.65 8.29
C GLU A 165 -2.45 8.45 9.58
N THR A 166 -1.42 8.54 10.42
CA THR A 166 -1.41 9.42 11.59
C THR A 166 -0.07 10.15 11.72
N THR A 167 -0.12 11.40 12.15
CA THR A 167 1.10 12.18 12.43
C THR A 167 1.65 11.91 13.83
N ASN A 168 0.78 11.58 14.79
CA ASN A 168 1.17 11.29 16.17
C ASN A 168 0.63 9.94 16.62
N LEU A 169 1.45 8.92 16.44
CA LEU A 169 1.07 7.55 16.76
C LEU A 169 0.74 7.34 18.23
N ALA A 170 1.54 7.86 19.17
CA ALA A 170 1.31 7.69 20.61
C ALA A 170 -0.05 8.27 21.03
N ARG A 171 -0.37 9.49 20.55
CA ARG A 171 -1.67 10.11 20.80
C ARG A 171 -2.81 9.29 20.19
N PHE A 172 -2.65 8.86 18.94
CA PHE A 172 -3.64 8.02 18.25
C PHE A 172 -3.94 6.75 19.05
N LEU A 173 -2.91 6.00 19.48
CA LEU A 173 -3.08 4.78 20.27
C LEU A 173 -3.79 5.06 21.60
N THR A 174 -3.39 6.14 22.30
CA THR A 174 -4.03 6.55 23.54
C THR A 174 -5.54 6.84 23.37
N ASP A 175 -5.90 7.50 22.26
CA ASP A 175 -7.28 7.83 21.96
C ASP A 175 -8.10 6.59 21.57
N GLN A 176 -7.53 5.65 20.82
CA GLN A 176 -8.19 4.37 20.51
C GLN A 176 -8.34 3.48 21.76
N LYS A 177 -7.37 3.48 22.68
CA LYS A 177 -7.48 2.76 23.96
C LYS A 177 -8.67 3.24 24.77
N LYS A 178 -8.93 4.56 24.81
CA LYS A 178 -10.14 5.12 25.48
C LYS A 178 -11.45 4.67 24.82
N LYS A 179 -11.40 4.25 23.54
CA LYS A 179 -12.54 3.73 22.77
C LYS A 179 -12.67 2.21 22.82
N GLY A 180 -11.93 1.56 23.70
CA GLY A 180 -12.05 0.11 23.96
C GLY A 180 -11.13 -0.78 23.17
N PHE A 181 -10.22 -0.24 22.36
CA PHE A 181 -9.21 -1.04 21.66
C PHE A 181 -8.11 -1.53 22.62
N TRP A 182 -7.73 -2.78 22.51
CA TRP A 182 -6.50 -3.29 23.08
C TRP A 182 -5.32 -2.97 22.18
N ILE A 183 -4.24 -2.48 22.77
CA ILE A 183 -3.00 -2.17 22.09
C ILE A 183 -2.00 -3.27 22.42
N VAL A 184 -1.54 -3.99 21.39
CA VAL A 184 -0.58 -5.09 21.52
C VAL A 184 0.64 -4.79 20.66
N GLY A 185 1.77 -4.54 21.30
CA GLY A 185 3.05 -4.30 20.64
C GLY A 185 3.85 -5.59 20.45
N PHE A 186 4.45 -5.76 19.27
CA PHE A 186 5.37 -6.85 18.98
C PHE A 186 6.79 -6.41 19.33
N ALA A 187 7.35 -7.00 20.39
CA ALA A 187 8.71 -6.73 20.84
C ALA A 187 9.46 -8.05 21.08
N GLY A 188 10.77 -8.06 20.81
CA GLY A 188 11.59 -9.26 20.98
C GLY A 188 11.72 -9.74 22.42
N ASP A 189 11.53 -8.83 23.39
CA ASP A 189 11.52 -9.06 24.84
C ASP A 189 10.09 -9.21 25.40
N GLY A 190 9.10 -9.37 24.53
CA GLY A 190 7.70 -9.53 24.90
C GLY A 190 7.47 -10.74 25.82
N LYS A 191 6.72 -10.52 26.92
CA LYS A 191 6.47 -11.56 27.93
C LYS A 191 5.38 -12.56 27.52
N SER A 192 4.56 -12.24 26.52
CA SER A 192 3.42 -13.05 26.08
C SER A 192 3.58 -13.50 24.65
N GLU A 193 3.14 -14.71 24.36
CA GLU A 193 3.12 -15.24 23.00
C GLU A 193 1.82 -14.84 22.29
N LEU A 194 1.91 -14.47 21.00
CA LEU A 194 0.76 -14.07 20.19
C LEU A 194 -0.37 -15.10 20.20
N ARG A 195 -0.04 -16.39 20.19
CA ARG A 195 -1.04 -17.49 20.22
C ARG A 195 -1.89 -17.55 21.47
N LYS A 196 -1.46 -16.89 22.57
CA LYS A 196 -2.17 -16.78 23.84
C LYS A 196 -3.02 -15.52 23.94
N LEU A 197 -3.00 -14.68 22.88
CA LEU A 197 -3.76 -13.45 22.86
C LEU A 197 -5.24 -13.75 22.72
N GLU A 198 -6.03 -13.31 23.70
CA GLU A 198 -7.48 -13.34 23.63
C GLU A 198 -7.98 -12.36 22.57
N ARG A 199 -9.01 -12.76 21.82
CA ARG A 199 -9.61 -11.96 20.75
C ARG A 199 -11.08 -11.64 21.08
N ASP A 200 -11.34 -11.31 22.31
CA ASP A 200 -12.66 -10.98 22.85
C ASP A 200 -13.03 -9.48 22.68
N ARG A 201 -12.12 -8.70 22.12
CA ARG A 201 -12.28 -7.26 21.92
C ARG A 201 -11.49 -6.75 20.71
N PRO A 202 -11.78 -5.53 20.21
CA PRO A 202 -11.05 -4.96 19.08
C PRO A 202 -9.57 -4.72 19.42
N LEU A 203 -8.68 -5.04 18.47
CA LEU A 203 -7.24 -5.04 18.67
C LEU A 203 -6.52 -4.06 17.73
N LEU A 204 -5.50 -3.38 18.23
CA LEU A 204 -4.45 -2.73 17.46
C LEU A 204 -3.13 -3.48 17.67
N LEU A 205 -2.66 -4.14 16.62
CA LEU A 205 -1.41 -4.88 16.62
C LEU A 205 -0.30 -3.97 16.09
N VAL A 206 0.62 -3.55 16.96
CA VAL A 206 1.66 -2.58 16.64
C VAL A 206 2.95 -3.29 16.28
N LEU A 207 3.42 -3.06 15.04
CA LEU A 207 4.69 -3.56 14.52
C LEU A 207 5.66 -2.38 14.40
N GLY A 208 6.83 -2.52 14.97
CA GLY A 208 7.91 -1.55 14.89
C GLY A 208 8.80 -1.74 13.66
N ASN A 209 9.79 -0.84 13.54
CA ASN A 209 10.81 -0.91 12.51
C ASN A 209 11.64 -2.19 12.59
N GLU A 210 12.09 -2.70 11.43
CA GLU A 210 12.81 -3.98 11.30
C GLU A 210 14.11 -4.05 12.13
N GLY A 211 14.80 -2.93 12.29
CA GLY A 211 16.10 -2.89 13.01
C GLY A 211 16.00 -2.41 14.45
N ARG A 212 15.06 -1.52 14.76
CA ARG A 212 14.96 -0.84 16.07
C ARG A 212 13.77 -1.30 16.91
N GLY A 213 12.86 -2.08 16.33
CA GLY A 213 11.62 -2.47 16.99
C GLY A 213 10.69 -1.29 17.24
N LEU A 214 9.87 -1.39 18.28
CA LEU A 214 8.96 -0.33 18.71
C LEU A 214 9.72 0.83 19.39
N ARG A 215 9.25 2.06 19.15
CA ARG A 215 9.77 3.23 19.87
C ARG A 215 9.26 3.23 21.31
N GLN A 216 10.08 3.77 22.24
CA GLN A 216 9.70 3.90 23.66
C GLN A 216 8.42 4.73 23.91
N LEU A 217 8.05 5.60 22.97
CA LEU A 217 6.86 6.45 23.08
C LEU A 217 5.59 5.77 22.55
N VAL A 218 5.70 4.55 22.04
CA VAL A 218 4.62 3.73 21.50
C VAL A 218 4.31 2.57 22.43
#